data_fc096ab055543cac21d3aa92d3844aed
#
_entry.id   fc096ab055543cac21d3aa92d3844aed
#
_cell.length_a   1.000
_cell.length_b   1.000
_cell.length_c   1.000
_cell.angle_alpha   90.00
_cell.angle_beta   90.00
_cell.angle_gamma   90.00
#
_symmetry.space_group_name_H-M   'P 1'
#
loop_
_entity.id
_entity.type
_entity.pdbx_description
1 polymer ?
#
loop_
_entity_poly.entity_id
_entity_poly.type
_entity_poly.pdbx_seq_one_letter_code
_entity_poly.pdbx_strand_id
1 'polypeptide(L)'
;KKLSPLSTVLKSGQTIEIIKGKKKTVNPGWLNFVISSKAITEIKKQLRKIKISDARVLGKDLLEDSLQDDGMELKEYPNEQLKGVFDLLGVRSLNQLLVDIGSGRKRSNMVSQSFAEGLRGSIKSKEVASEIKIGSSKKYGAIKFPECCSPVHGDSCLAVHNELGITIHRDQCENLKGFLNTPGRCSNIIWEKEEDAEYLAALTMNLVNEPGALADVSKIISNNGSNIQSVLTKNLDENFIELTAKILVKDIKHLELINQKLIKNKTVTSIERKLT
;
A
#
# COMPACT_ATOMS: atom_id res chain seq x y z
N LYS A 1 -14.23 18.61 -25.72
CA LYS A 1 -14.14 17.25 -25.12
C LYS A 1 -12.80 16.66 -25.54
N LYS A 2 -11.97 16.23 -24.58
CA LYS A 2 -10.67 15.61 -24.84
C LYS A 2 -10.72 14.15 -24.35
N LEU A 3 -10.27 13.22 -25.20
CA LEU A 3 -10.09 11.80 -24.78
C LEU A 3 -8.95 11.74 -23.75
N SER A 4 -9.19 11.05 -22.65
CA SER A 4 -8.22 10.86 -21.57
C SER A 4 -8.03 9.37 -21.29
N PRO A 5 -6.80 8.93 -20.95
CA PRO A 5 -6.52 7.56 -20.55
C PRO A 5 -7.35 7.15 -19.33
N LEU A 6 -7.64 5.84 -19.21
CA LEU A 6 -8.36 5.30 -18.04
C LEU A 6 -7.57 5.43 -16.73
N SER A 7 -6.25 5.62 -16.82
CA SER A 7 -5.36 5.87 -15.67
C SER A 7 -5.38 7.32 -15.16
N THR A 8 -6.13 8.22 -15.82
CA THR A 8 -6.19 9.64 -15.43
C THR A 8 -6.83 9.79 -14.06
N VAL A 9 -6.14 10.48 -13.15
CA VAL A 9 -6.68 10.82 -11.82
C VAL A 9 -7.68 11.97 -11.99
N LEU A 10 -8.91 11.73 -11.56
CA LEU A 10 -9.99 12.71 -11.62
C LEU A 10 -9.93 13.64 -10.43
N LYS A 11 -10.21 14.93 -10.67
CA LYS A 11 -10.29 15.97 -9.64
C LYS A 11 -11.74 16.36 -9.38
N SER A 12 -12.02 16.84 -8.18
CA SER A 12 -13.36 17.36 -7.82
C SER A 12 -13.77 18.47 -8.78
N GLY A 13 -15.05 18.47 -9.19
CA GLY A 13 -15.60 19.47 -10.14
C GLY A 13 -15.42 19.14 -11.62
N GLN A 14 -14.74 18.06 -11.99
CA GLN A 14 -14.62 17.63 -13.38
C GLN A 14 -15.86 16.87 -13.84
N THR A 15 -16.33 17.21 -15.06
CA THR A 15 -17.38 16.44 -15.74
C THR A 15 -16.75 15.43 -16.67
N ILE A 16 -17.14 14.17 -16.54
CA ILE A 16 -16.65 13.07 -17.36
C ILE A 16 -17.77 12.37 -18.11
N GLU A 17 -17.46 11.90 -19.29
CA GLU A 17 -18.35 11.07 -20.12
C GLU A 17 -17.67 9.73 -20.33
N ILE A 18 -18.32 8.63 -19.97
CA ILE A 18 -17.80 7.27 -20.17
C ILE A 18 -18.22 6.76 -21.56
N ILE A 19 -17.27 6.62 -22.45
CA ILE A 19 -17.48 6.08 -23.79
C ILE A 19 -17.28 4.57 -23.77
N LYS A 20 -18.34 3.82 -24.04
CA LYS A 20 -18.28 2.36 -24.10
C LYS A 20 -17.71 1.89 -25.44
N GLY A 21 -16.67 1.08 -25.40
CA GLY A 21 -16.12 0.42 -26.58
C GLY A 21 -17.02 -0.75 -27.07
N LYS A 22 -16.93 -1.07 -28.35
CA LYS A 22 -17.66 -2.21 -28.97
C LYS A 22 -17.11 -3.58 -28.52
N LYS A 23 -15.81 -3.68 -28.22
CA LYS A 23 -15.15 -4.91 -27.77
C LYS A 23 -15.15 -5.02 -26.25
N LYS A 24 -15.59 -6.15 -25.71
CA LYS A 24 -15.55 -6.48 -24.27
C LYS A 24 -14.19 -7.09 -23.86
N THR A 25 -13.10 -6.50 -24.30
CA THR A 25 -11.74 -6.96 -23.92
C THR A 25 -11.25 -6.18 -22.71
N VAL A 26 -10.82 -6.90 -21.68
CA VAL A 26 -10.26 -6.33 -20.46
C VAL A 26 -8.75 -6.45 -20.53
N ASN A 27 -8.05 -5.34 -20.28
CA ASN A 27 -6.59 -5.33 -20.24
C ASN A 27 -6.12 -5.59 -18.80
N PRO A 28 -5.30 -6.63 -18.54
CA PRO A 28 -4.73 -6.89 -17.21
C PRO A 28 -3.89 -5.73 -16.66
N GLY A 29 -3.27 -4.92 -17.53
CA GLY A 29 -2.53 -3.72 -17.15
C GLY A 29 -3.36 -2.71 -16.35
N TRP A 30 -4.70 -2.74 -16.46
CA TRP A 30 -5.57 -1.90 -15.63
C TRP A 30 -5.43 -2.20 -14.13
N LEU A 31 -5.01 -3.42 -13.75
CA LEU A 31 -4.73 -3.77 -12.36
C LEU A 31 -3.56 -2.98 -11.76
N ASN A 32 -2.71 -2.36 -12.58
CA ASN A 32 -1.59 -1.56 -12.12
C ASN A 32 -2.02 -0.22 -11.50
N PHE A 33 -3.17 0.34 -11.92
CA PHE A 33 -3.63 1.65 -11.44
C PHE A 33 -5.03 1.64 -10.79
N VAL A 34 -5.77 0.54 -10.87
CA VAL A 34 -7.11 0.45 -10.27
C VAL A 34 -7.02 0.23 -8.76
N ILE A 35 -7.73 1.05 -7.99
CA ILE A 35 -7.73 1.04 -6.52
C ILE A 35 -9.00 0.37 -5.96
N SER A 36 -10.16 0.56 -6.61
CA SER A 36 -11.45 0.07 -6.12
C SER A 36 -11.50 -1.46 -6.10
N SER A 37 -11.83 -2.06 -4.94
CA SER A 37 -11.97 -3.51 -4.76
C SER A 37 -12.99 -4.13 -5.72
N LYS A 38 -14.10 -3.41 -5.99
CA LYS A 38 -15.14 -3.84 -6.94
C LYS A 38 -14.58 -3.91 -8.36
N ALA A 39 -13.83 -2.89 -8.81
CA ALA A 39 -13.22 -2.88 -10.14
C ALA A 39 -12.15 -3.98 -10.28
N ILE A 40 -11.29 -4.17 -9.26
CA ILE A 40 -10.29 -5.24 -9.24
C ILE A 40 -10.97 -6.62 -9.39
N THR A 41 -12.05 -6.85 -8.64
CA THR A 41 -12.80 -8.12 -8.68
C THR A 41 -13.41 -8.37 -10.06
N GLU A 42 -14.05 -7.36 -10.66
CA GLU A 42 -14.67 -7.51 -11.99
C GLU A 42 -13.61 -7.69 -13.09
N ILE A 43 -12.50 -6.98 -13.05
CA ILE A 43 -11.38 -7.17 -13.97
C ILE A 43 -10.86 -8.62 -13.86
N LYS A 44 -10.53 -9.09 -12.66
CA LYS A 44 -10.04 -10.46 -12.43
C LYS A 44 -11.04 -11.53 -12.90
N LYS A 45 -12.33 -11.31 -12.67
CA LYS A 45 -13.40 -12.21 -13.12
C LYS A 45 -13.46 -12.34 -14.66
N GLN A 46 -13.26 -11.25 -15.37
CA GLN A 46 -13.23 -11.28 -16.85
C GLN A 46 -11.92 -11.92 -17.36
N LEU A 47 -10.78 -11.61 -16.73
CA LEU A 47 -9.49 -12.18 -17.12
C LEU A 47 -9.40 -13.70 -16.94
N ARG A 48 -10.13 -14.28 -15.97
CA ARG A 48 -10.22 -15.74 -15.80
C ARG A 48 -10.84 -16.48 -16.99
N LYS A 49 -11.54 -15.77 -17.88
CA LYS A 49 -12.18 -16.34 -19.08
C LYS A 49 -11.26 -16.34 -20.30
N ILE A 50 -10.07 -15.73 -20.22
CA ILE A 50 -9.11 -15.66 -21.33
C ILE A 50 -8.46 -17.04 -21.53
N LYS A 51 -8.26 -17.45 -22.78
CA LYS A 51 -7.51 -18.67 -23.11
C LYS A 51 -6.04 -18.53 -22.68
N ILE A 52 -5.44 -19.64 -22.27
CA ILE A 52 -4.04 -19.67 -21.79
C ILE A 52 -3.06 -19.13 -22.84
N SER A 53 -3.27 -19.44 -24.14
CA SER A 53 -2.47 -18.90 -25.25
C SER A 53 -2.48 -17.38 -25.29
N ASP A 54 -3.69 -16.80 -25.20
CA ASP A 54 -3.89 -15.36 -25.32
C ASP A 54 -3.37 -14.64 -24.07
N ALA A 55 -3.58 -15.25 -22.89
CA ALA A 55 -3.03 -14.76 -21.63
C ALA A 55 -1.49 -14.71 -21.67
N ARG A 56 -0.83 -15.73 -22.28
CA ARG A 56 0.63 -15.77 -22.39
C ARG A 56 1.17 -14.64 -23.28
N VAL A 57 0.56 -14.41 -24.44
CA VAL A 57 0.96 -13.32 -25.36
C VAL A 57 0.78 -11.96 -24.65
N LEU A 58 -0.40 -11.72 -24.11
CA LEU A 58 -0.71 -10.48 -23.41
C LEU A 58 0.19 -10.25 -22.19
N GLY A 59 0.51 -11.32 -21.46
CA GLY A 59 1.42 -11.24 -20.32
C GLY A 59 2.86 -10.93 -20.71
N LYS A 60 3.29 -11.39 -21.91
CA LYS A 60 4.61 -11.05 -22.46
C LYS A 60 4.68 -9.56 -22.79
N ASP A 61 3.72 -9.05 -23.55
CA ASP A 61 3.67 -7.64 -23.94
C ASP A 61 3.68 -6.74 -22.68
N LEU A 62 2.84 -7.04 -21.67
CA LEU A 62 2.78 -6.30 -20.44
C LEU A 62 4.06 -6.36 -19.59
N LEU A 63 4.77 -7.48 -19.62
CA LEU A 63 6.04 -7.63 -18.91
C LEU A 63 7.14 -6.85 -19.63
N GLU A 64 7.21 -6.95 -20.96
CA GLU A 64 8.19 -6.22 -21.78
C GLU A 64 8.00 -4.71 -21.61
N ASP A 65 6.77 -4.20 -21.67
CA ASP A 65 6.47 -2.77 -21.43
C ASP A 65 6.93 -2.36 -20.02
N SER A 66 6.60 -3.14 -18.97
CA SER A 66 6.98 -2.80 -17.60
C SER A 66 8.49 -2.88 -17.36
N LEU A 67 9.21 -3.81 -18.01
CA LEU A 67 10.67 -3.90 -17.94
C LEU A 67 11.32 -2.74 -18.67
N GLN A 68 10.78 -2.33 -19.83
CA GLN A 68 11.27 -1.20 -20.59
C GLN A 68 11.11 0.13 -19.83
N ASP A 69 10.00 0.31 -19.12
CA ASP A 69 9.79 1.47 -18.23
C ASP A 69 10.86 1.53 -17.12
N ASP A 70 11.36 0.37 -16.66
CA ASP A 70 12.43 0.25 -15.66
C ASP A 70 13.84 0.18 -16.29
N GLY A 71 13.98 0.37 -17.63
CA GLY A 71 15.23 0.35 -18.37
C GLY A 71 15.85 -1.03 -18.53
N MET A 72 15.04 -2.09 -18.54
CA MET A 72 15.45 -3.49 -18.64
C MET A 72 14.82 -4.16 -19.88
N GLU A 73 15.52 -5.13 -20.47
CA GLU A 73 14.98 -5.97 -21.56
C GLU A 73 14.94 -7.44 -21.16
N LEU A 74 13.82 -8.13 -21.41
CA LEU A 74 13.63 -9.53 -21.05
C LEU A 74 14.66 -10.47 -21.71
N LYS A 75 15.19 -10.12 -22.89
CA LYS A 75 16.15 -10.91 -23.65
C LYS A 75 17.57 -10.93 -23.06
N GLU A 76 17.88 -10.01 -22.17
CA GLU A 76 19.21 -9.86 -21.59
C GLU A 76 19.51 -10.85 -20.46
N TYR A 77 18.51 -11.64 -20.02
CA TYR A 77 18.62 -12.48 -18.84
C TYR A 77 18.75 -13.97 -19.18
N PRO A 78 19.90 -14.60 -18.87
CA PRO A 78 20.07 -16.05 -18.95
C PRO A 78 19.10 -16.80 -18.03
N ASN A 79 18.68 -18.01 -18.44
CA ASN A 79 17.76 -18.83 -17.65
C ASN A 79 18.23 -19.11 -16.21
N GLU A 80 19.52 -19.07 -15.94
CA GLU A 80 20.07 -19.25 -14.59
C GLU A 80 19.79 -18.08 -13.67
N GLN A 81 19.81 -16.85 -14.21
CA GLN A 81 19.48 -15.65 -13.45
C GLN A 81 17.97 -15.53 -13.22
N LEU A 82 17.17 -16.05 -14.16
CA LEU A 82 15.72 -16.10 -14.02
C LEU A 82 15.24 -17.06 -12.92
N LYS A 83 16.06 -18.05 -12.52
CA LYS A 83 15.71 -18.95 -11.41
C LYS A 83 15.46 -18.19 -10.12
N GLY A 84 16.35 -17.26 -9.75
CA GLY A 84 16.16 -16.44 -8.54
C GLY A 84 14.87 -15.62 -8.58
N VAL A 85 14.51 -15.08 -9.76
CA VAL A 85 13.26 -14.37 -9.98
C VAL A 85 12.06 -15.31 -9.86
N PHE A 86 12.14 -16.51 -10.42
CA PHE A 86 11.06 -17.50 -10.36
C PHE A 86 10.82 -18.00 -8.94
N ASP A 87 11.87 -18.21 -8.16
CA ASP A 87 11.79 -18.62 -6.74
C ASP A 87 11.13 -17.50 -5.91
N LEU A 88 11.53 -16.25 -6.11
CA LEU A 88 10.95 -15.07 -5.49
C LEU A 88 9.45 -14.93 -5.79
N LEU A 89 9.06 -15.18 -7.04
CA LEU A 89 7.68 -15.04 -7.50
C LEU A 89 6.84 -16.30 -7.28
N GLY A 90 7.43 -17.41 -6.82
CA GLY A 90 6.75 -18.68 -6.61
C GLY A 90 6.22 -19.30 -7.92
N VAL A 91 6.94 -19.12 -9.04
CA VAL A 91 6.59 -19.69 -10.35
C VAL A 91 7.66 -20.68 -10.81
N ARG A 92 7.26 -21.66 -11.62
CA ARG A 92 8.17 -22.72 -12.08
C ARG A 92 8.85 -22.42 -13.42
N SER A 93 8.32 -21.46 -14.17
CA SER A 93 8.83 -21.12 -15.51
C SER A 93 8.38 -19.76 -15.98
N LEU A 94 9.10 -19.20 -16.98
CA LEU A 94 8.69 -17.96 -17.64
C LEU A 94 7.27 -18.09 -18.27
N ASN A 95 6.96 -19.22 -18.88
CA ASN A 95 5.63 -19.44 -19.46
C ASN A 95 4.51 -19.33 -18.42
N GLN A 96 4.70 -19.91 -17.23
CA GLN A 96 3.75 -19.79 -16.14
C GLN A 96 3.62 -18.31 -15.68
N LEU A 97 4.77 -17.62 -15.52
CA LEU A 97 4.79 -16.21 -15.15
C LEU A 97 4.01 -15.34 -16.13
N LEU A 98 4.22 -15.52 -17.45
CA LEU A 98 3.52 -14.79 -18.49
C LEU A 98 2.00 -15.05 -18.45
N VAL A 99 1.59 -16.31 -18.26
CA VAL A 99 0.16 -16.64 -18.09
C VAL A 99 -0.41 -16.00 -16.82
N ASP A 100 0.35 -15.95 -15.73
CA ASP A 100 -0.09 -15.34 -14.47
C ASP A 100 -0.23 -13.82 -14.59
N ILE A 101 0.63 -13.16 -15.36
CA ILE A 101 0.50 -11.73 -15.67
C ILE A 101 -0.72 -11.50 -16.57
N GLY A 102 -0.82 -12.18 -17.68
CA GLY A 102 -1.89 -11.97 -18.65
C GLY A 102 -3.28 -12.36 -18.15
N SER A 103 -3.37 -13.29 -17.18
CA SER A 103 -4.62 -13.62 -16.49
C SER A 103 -4.91 -12.73 -15.28
N GLY A 104 -4.05 -11.73 -14.98
CA GLY A 104 -4.19 -10.80 -13.86
C GLY A 104 -3.96 -11.43 -12.49
N ARG A 105 -3.34 -12.62 -12.41
CA ARG A 105 -2.90 -13.23 -11.15
C ARG A 105 -1.71 -12.50 -10.56
N LYS A 106 -0.78 -12.06 -11.42
CA LYS A 106 0.36 -11.22 -11.03
C LYS A 106 0.32 -9.91 -11.83
N ARG A 107 0.80 -8.84 -11.23
CA ARG A 107 0.89 -7.53 -11.89
C ARG A 107 2.25 -7.37 -12.56
N SER A 108 2.29 -6.88 -13.80
CA SER A 108 3.53 -6.73 -14.56
C SER A 108 4.53 -5.79 -13.89
N ASN A 109 4.09 -4.68 -13.33
CA ASN A 109 4.96 -3.72 -12.63
C ASN A 109 5.57 -4.27 -11.33
N MET A 110 4.92 -5.23 -10.65
CA MET A 110 5.54 -5.90 -9.50
C MET A 110 6.53 -6.96 -9.92
N VAL A 111 6.26 -7.60 -11.05
CA VAL A 111 7.16 -8.60 -11.62
C VAL A 111 8.44 -7.92 -12.12
N SER A 112 8.37 -6.77 -12.80
CA SER A 112 9.56 -6.04 -13.25
C SER A 112 10.48 -5.63 -12.09
N GLN A 113 9.89 -5.22 -10.96
CA GLN A 113 10.66 -4.95 -9.73
C GLN A 113 11.38 -6.20 -9.20
N SER A 114 10.71 -7.36 -9.22
CA SER A 114 11.32 -8.63 -8.81
C SER A 114 12.46 -9.05 -9.76
N PHE A 115 12.41 -8.67 -11.03
CA PHE A 115 13.55 -8.84 -11.95
C PHE A 115 14.75 -7.99 -11.53
N ALA A 116 14.55 -6.73 -11.16
CA ALA A 116 15.61 -5.87 -10.66
C ALA A 116 16.25 -6.42 -9.36
N GLU A 117 15.44 -7.01 -8.49
CA GLU A 117 15.89 -7.61 -7.23
C GLU A 117 16.59 -8.97 -7.45
N GLY A 118 16.03 -9.84 -8.27
CA GLY A 118 16.59 -11.16 -8.58
C GLY A 118 17.94 -11.07 -9.26
N LEU A 119 18.15 -10.04 -10.07
CA LEU A 119 19.44 -9.79 -10.74
C LEU A 119 20.50 -9.28 -9.77
N ARG A 120 20.13 -8.48 -8.78
CA ARG A 120 21.04 -8.04 -7.70
C ARG A 120 21.42 -9.21 -6.79
N GLY A 121 20.51 -10.18 -6.59
CA GLY A 121 20.71 -11.38 -5.77
C GLY A 121 21.70 -12.37 -6.36
N SER A 122 21.90 -12.42 -7.69
CA SER A 122 22.92 -13.28 -8.34
C SER A 122 24.37 -12.86 -8.07
N ILE A 123 24.60 -11.68 -7.50
CA ILE A 123 25.94 -11.13 -7.23
C ILE A 123 26.40 -11.37 -5.78
N LYS A 124 25.52 -11.67 -4.84
CA LYS A 124 25.94 -12.01 -3.46
C LYS A 124 24.90 -12.87 -2.74
N SER A 125 25.23 -14.11 -2.49
CA SER A 125 24.67 -14.92 -1.42
C SER A 125 25.00 -14.28 -0.06
N LYS A 126 24.13 -13.43 0.46
CA LYS A 126 23.97 -13.10 1.89
C LYS A 126 22.66 -12.34 2.04
N GLU A 127 21.86 -12.80 3.00
CA GLU A 127 20.65 -12.17 3.51
C GLU A 127 20.77 -10.64 3.60
N VAL A 128 20.20 -9.95 2.60
CA VAL A 128 19.88 -8.53 2.73
C VAL A 128 18.41 -8.42 2.38
N ALA A 129 17.59 -8.21 3.39
CA ALA A 129 16.23 -7.78 3.19
C ALA A 129 16.28 -6.58 2.24
N SER A 130 15.64 -6.69 1.07
CA SER A 130 15.56 -5.60 0.10
C SER A 130 14.93 -4.38 0.78
N GLU A 131 15.65 -3.27 0.79
CA GLU A 131 15.14 -2.03 1.36
C GLU A 131 14.24 -1.35 0.32
N ILE A 132 12.99 -1.12 0.68
CA ILE A 132 12.03 -0.40 -0.15
C ILE A 132 11.98 1.05 0.31
N LYS A 133 12.27 1.97 -0.60
CA LYS A 133 12.15 3.41 -0.36
C LYS A 133 10.70 3.85 -0.53
N ILE A 134 10.11 4.39 0.51
CA ILE A 134 8.73 4.89 0.51
C ILE A 134 8.77 6.41 0.51
N GLY A 135 8.28 7.01 -0.55
CA GLY A 135 8.26 8.48 -0.68
C GLY A 135 7.73 8.92 -2.03
N SER A 136 7.90 8.18 -3.12
CA SER A 136 7.24 8.53 -4.37
C SER A 136 6.31 7.40 -4.81
N SER A 137 5.03 7.60 -4.62
CA SER A 137 3.94 6.68 -5.03
C SER A 137 3.93 6.30 -6.52
N LYS A 138 4.82 6.86 -7.32
CA LYS A 138 4.93 6.60 -8.76
C LYS A 138 5.78 5.36 -9.12
N LYS A 139 6.69 4.92 -8.23
CA LYS A 139 7.61 3.80 -8.51
C LYS A 139 7.12 2.42 -8.06
N TYR A 140 6.32 2.39 -7.02
CA TYR A 140 5.94 1.10 -6.41
C TYR A 140 4.45 0.93 -6.53
N GLY A 141 3.87 0.26 -7.43
CA GLY A 141 2.43 -0.06 -7.50
C GLY A 141 1.57 0.45 -6.33
N ALA A 142 0.38 -0.01 -6.10
CA ALA A 142 -0.44 0.49 -4.99
C ALA A 142 0.19 0.16 -3.62
N ILE A 143 0.92 1.12 -3.02
CA ILE A 143 1.32 1.06 -1.61
C ILE A 143 0.07 1.32 -0.76
N LYS A 144 -0.18 0.46 0.22
CA LYS A 144 -1.29 0.59 1.16
C LYS A 144 -0.78 0.73 2.58
N PHE A 145 -1.35 1.68 3.29
CA PHE A 145 -1.20 1.85 4.72
C PHE A 145 -2.45 1.27 5.40
N PRO A 146 -2.36 0.09 6.04
CA PRO A 146 -3.54 -0.60 6.56
C PRO A 146 -4.03 0.04 7.84
N GLU A 147 -5.33 -0.04 8.08
CA GLU A 147 -5.97 0.52 9.28
C GLU A 147 -5.60 -0.21 10.58
N CYS A 148 -5.11 -1.47 10.48
CA CYS A 148 -4.75 -2.27 11.65
C CYS A 148 -3.62 -1.67 12.50
N CYS A 149 -2.72 -0.91 11.89
CA CYS A 149 -1.60 -0.29 12.59
C CYS A 149 -1.33 1.16 12.17
N SER A 150 -1.99 1.66 11.11
CA SER A 150 -1.93 3.05 10.63
C SER A 150 -0.50 3.62 10.68
N PRO A 151 0.44 3.08 9.88
CA PRO A 151 1.84 3.50 9.91
C PRO A 151 1.97 4.93 9.38
N VAL A 152 2.87 5.70 10.00
CA VAL A 152 3.20 7.07 9.59
C VAL A 152 4.68 7.17 9.27
N HIS A 153 5.09 8.22 8.55
CA HIS A 153 6.49 8.48 8.23
C HIS A 153 7.36 8.49 9.49
N GLY A 154 8.44 7.71 9.45
CA GLY A 154 9.39 7.56 10.57
C GLY A 154 9.08 6.41 11.54
N ASP A 155 7.96 5.70 11.36
CA ASP A 155 7.74 4.44 12.10
C ASP A 155 8.71 3.35 11.65
N SER A 156 9.07 2.45 12.57
CA SER A 156 9.69 1.18 12.23
C SER A 156 8.65 0.27 11.59
N CYS A 157 8.84 -0.05 10.32
CA CYS A 157 7.86 -0.77 9.52
C CYS A 157 8.49 -1.81 8.62
N LEU A 158 7.68 -2.80 8.24
CA LEU A 158 7.98 -3.78 7.21
C LEU A 158 6.98 -3.69 6.07
N ALA A 159 7.49 -3.81 4.86
CA ALA A 159 6.69 -3.96 3.66
C ALA A 159 6.31 -5.43 3.48
N VAL A 160 5.04 -5.72 3.36
CA VAL A 160 4.51 -7.05 3.04
C VAL A 160 4.11 -7.08 1.57
N HIS A 161 4.74 -7.97 0.82
CA HIS A 161 4.42 -8.19 -0.59
C HIS A 161 3.20 -9.11 -0.72
N ASN A 162 2.19 -8.66 -1.41
CA ASN A 162 1.00 -9.44 -1.72
C ASN A 162 0.58 -9.29 -3.19
N GLU A 163 -0.35 -10.12 -3.65
CA GLU A 163 -0.81 -10.11 -5.05
C GLU A 163 -1.41 -8.76 -5.51
N LEU A 164 -1.75 -7.88 -4.60
CA LEU A 164 -2.42 -6.61 -4.88
C LEU A 164 -1.49 -5.39 -4.74
N GLY A 165 -0.23 -5.60 -4.36
CA GLY A 165 0.73 -4.54 -4.12
C GLY A 165 1.51 -4.74 -2.82
N ILE A 166 2.01 -3.66 -2.29
CA ILE A 166 2.79 -3.61 -1.06
C ILE A 166 1.91 -3.04 0.05
N THR A 167 1.89 -3.72 1.19
CA THR A 167 1.20 -3.22 2.39
C THR A 167 2.25 -2.94 3.46
N ILE A 168 2.27 -1.72 3.99
CA ILE A 168 3.24 -1.30 5.00
C ILE A 168 2.64 -1.50 6.38
N HIS A 169 3.26 -2.36 7.18
CA HIS A 169 2.85 -2.57 8.57
C HIS A 169 3.94 -2.11 9.52
N ARG A 170 3.53 -1.57 10.67
CA ARG A 170 4.46 -1.34 11.79
C ARG A 170 4.99 -2.69 12.28
N ASP A 171 6.27 -2.73 12.70
CA ASP A 171 6.96 -3.94 13.16
C ASP A 171 6.23 -4.69 14.29
N GLN A 172 5.51 -3.95 15.14
CA GLN A 172 4.71 -4.47 16.25
C GLN A 172 3.31 -4.95 15.84
N CYS A 173 2.94 -4.86 14.57
CA CYS A 173 1.60 -5.24 14.12
C CYS A 173 1.40 -6.75 14.16
N GLU A 174 0.36 -7.21 14.84
CA GLU A 174 0.05 -8.65 14.94
C GLU A 174 -0.19 -9.31 13.58
N ASN A 175 -0.73 -8.56 12.62
CA ASN A 175 -0.95 -9.06 11.28
C ASN A 175 0.35 -9.36 10.50
N LEU A 176 1.52 -8.95 11.01
CA LEU A 176 2.81 -9.35 10.45
C LEU A 176 3.21 -10.77 10.81
N LYS A 177 2.74 -11.32 11.94
CA LYS A 177 3.18 -12.63 12.46
C LYS A 177 3.06 -13.75 11.43
N GLY A 178 2.02 -13.71 10.58
CA GLY A 178 1.81 -14.70 9.52
C GLY A 178 2.76 -14.58 8.32
N PHE A 179 3.48 -13.47 8.17
CA PHE A 179 4.33 -13.20 7.01
C PHE A 179 5.82 -13.27 7.34
N LEU A 180 6.20 -13.04 8.61
CA LEU A 180 7.61 -13.01 9.05
C LEU A 180 8.36 -14.32 8.77
N ASN A 181 7.67 -15.44 8.81
CA ASN A 181 8.27 -16.76 8.60
C ASN A 181 8.28 -17.21 7.13
N THR A 182 7.85 -16.36 6.20
CA THR A 182 7.80 -16.68 4.78
C THR A 182 8.90 -15.92 4.05
N PRO A 183 9.96 -16.60 3.58
CA PRO A 183 11.07 -15.95 2.87
C PRO A 183 10.57 -15.11 1.68
N GLY A 184 11.12 -13.91 1.52
CA GLY A 184 10.80 -13.01 0.40
C GLY A 184 9.44 -12.30 0.46
N ARG A 185 8.64 -12.51 1.52
CA ARG A 185 7.35 -11.82 1.68
C ARG A 185 7.44 -10.51 2.44
N CYS A 186 8.51 -10.29 3.19
CA CYS A 186 8.73 -9.06 3.93
C CYS A 186 10.02 -8.38 3.48
N SER A 187 10.02 -7.06 3.41
CA SER A 187 11.20 -6.24 3.14
C SER A 187 11.28 -5.09 4.13
N ASN A 188 12.50 -4.67 4.45
CA ASN A 188 12.71 -3.46 5.22
C ASN A 188 12.31 -2.24 4.39
N ILE A 189 11.87 -1.17 5.05
CA ILE A 189 11.53 0.08 4.38
C ILE A 189 12.48 1.20 4.79
N ILE A 190 12.71 2.12 3.87
CA ILE A 190 13.34 3.41 4.12
C ILE A 190 12.31 4.48 3.77
N TRP A 191 11.98 5.33 4.74
CA TRP A 191 11.13 6.48 4.53
C TRP A 191 11.90 7.57 3.78
N GLU A 192 11.45 7.93 2.58
CA GLU A 192 11.90 9.14 1.90
C GLU A 192 11.05 10.32 2.34
N LYS A 193 11.68 11.46 2.57
CA LYS A 193 10.97 12.68 2.96
C LYS A 193 10.18 13.21 1.77
N GLU A 194 8.87 13.31 1.93
CA GLU A 194 8.00 14.03 1.00
C GLU A 194 7.55 15.34 1.66
N GLU A 195 7.73 16.45 0.94
CA GLU A 195 7.15 17.72 1.34
C GLU A 195 5.64 17.63 1.16
N ASP A 196 4.86 18.04 2.17
CA ASP A 196 3.40 18.03 2.21
C ASP A 196 2.69 16.66 2.28
N ALA A 197 3.40 15.57 2.54
CA ALA A 197 2.75 14.28 2.80
C ALA A 197 2.07 14.27 4.18
N GLU A 198 0.83 13.74 4.21
CA GLU A 198 0.09 13.51 5.46
C GLU A 198 -0.28 12.03 5.59
N TYR A 199 -0.17 11.53 6.80
CA TYR A 199 -0.42 10.12 7.14
C TYR A 199 -1.54 10.03 8.16
N LEU A 200 -2.40 9.02 8.01
CA LEU A 200 -3.51 8.79 8.91
C LEU A 200 -3.04 8.00 10.14
N ALA A 201 -3.10 8.64 11.31
CA ALA A 201 -2.85 7.98 12.59
C ALA A 201 -4.18 7.75 13.35
N ALA A 202 -4.32 6.57 13.97
CA ALA A 202 -5.47 6.25 14.82
C ALA A 202 -5.02 6.23 16.29
N LEU A 203 -5.62 7.11 17.09
CA LEU A 203 -5.40 7.23 18.53
C LEU A 203 -6.64 6.79 19.28
N THR A 204 -6.48 5.95 20.29
CA THR A 204 -7.51 5.60 21.25
C THR A 204 -7.16 6.22 22.60
N MET A 205 -8.09 6.95 23.19
CA MET A 205 -7.90 7.71 24.40
C MET A 205 -9.05 7.41 25.38
N ASN A 206 -8.74 7.25 26.66
CA ASN A 206 -9.75 7.26 27.70
C ASN A 206 -9.86 8.68 28.27
N LEU A 207 -11.05 9.21 28.28
CA LEU A 207 -11.36 10.57 28.76
C LEU A 207 -12.30 10.52 29.94
N VAL A 208 -12.16 11.47 30.84
CA VAL A 208 -13.17 11.74 31.85
C VAL A 208 -14.43 12.24 31.15
N ASN A 209 -15.60 11.66 31.47
CA ASN A 209 -16.87 12.01 30.88
C ASN A 209 -17.43 13.30 31.48
N GLU A 210 -16.87 14.44 31.09
CA GLU A 210 -17.29 15.75 31.54
C GLU A 210 -17.58 16.70 30.36
N PRO A 211 -18.45 17.69 30.55
CA PRO A 211 -18.73 18.68 29.53
C PRO A 211 -17.44 19.39 29.05
N GLY A 212 -17.20 19.39 27.73
CA GLY A 212 -16.04 20.02 27.15
C GLY A 212 -14.85 19.11 26.87
N ALA A 213 -14.80 17.89 27.41
CA ALA A 213 -13.66 16.95 27.21
C ALA A 213 -13.31 16.72 25.73
N LEU A 214 -14.32 16.49 24.89
CA LEU A 214 -14.12 16.32 23.44
C LEU A 214 -13.67 17.61 22.77
N ALA A 215 -14.17 18.75 23.19
CA ALA A 215 -13.78 20.05 22.66
C ALA A 215 -12.31 20.36 22.95
N ASP A 216 -11.85 20.05 24.16
CA ASP A 216 -10.45 20.23 24.55
C ASP A 216 -9.51 19.36 23.74
N VAL A 217 -9.82 18.07 23.57
CA VAL A 217 -9.05 17.17 22.71
C VAL A 217 -8.98 17.68 21.28
N SER A 218 -10.12 18.07 20.71
CA SER A 218 -10.20 18.58 19.32
C SER A 218 -9.39 19.88 19.16
N LYS A 219 -9.44 20.77 20.14
CA LYS A 219 -8.66 22.02 20.17
C LYS A 219 -7.17 21.77 20.23
N ILE A 220 -6.73 20.79 21.06
CA ILE A 220 -5.32 20.42 21.14
C ILE A 220 -4.83 19.89 19.81
N ILE A 221 -5.57 18.98 19.16
CA ILE A 221 -5.20 18.41 17.87
C ILE A 221 -5.10 19.49 16.80
N SER A 222 -6.12 20.34 16.67
CA SER A 222 -6.18 21.41 15.65
C SER A 222 -5.10 22.47 15.87
N ASN A 223 -4.84 22.86 17.11
CA ASN A 223 -3.82 23.87 17.45
C ASN A 223 -2.39 23.37 17.16
N ASN A 224 -2.21 22.06 16.96
CA ASN A 224 -0.94 21.49 16.55
C ASN A 224 -0.86 21.21 15.03
N GLY A 225 -1.78 21.77 14.24
CA GLY A 225 -1.74 21.66 12.79
C GLY A 225 -2.14 20.29 12.24
N SER A 226 -2.90 19.51 13.02
CA SER A 226 -3.44 18.23 12.60
C SER A 226 -4.95 18.34 12.35
N ASN A 227 -5.42 17.67 11.31
CA ASN A 227 -6.85 17.60 10.99
C ASN A 227 -7.44 16.28 11.48
N ILE A 228 -8.64 16.36 12.08
CA ILE A 228 -9.38 15.19 12.52
C ILE A 228 -10.26 14.70 11.37
N GLN A 229 -10.05 13.46 10.94
CA GLN A 229 -10.84 12.82 9.87
C GLN A 229 -12.07 12.13 10.39
N SER A 230 -11.98 11.48 11.54
CA SER A 230 -13.13 10.85 12.18
C SER A 230 -12.92 10.73 13.67
N VAL A 231 -14.03 10.75 14.40
CA VAL A 231 -14.07 10.53 15.84
C VAL A 231 -15.18 9.53 16.13
N LEU A 232 -14.85 8.53 16.95
CA LEU A 232 -15.79 7.56 17.49
C LEU A 232 -15.70 7.63 19.00
N THR A 233 -16.83 7.65 19.67
CA THR A 233 -16.92 7.62 21.14
C THR A 233 -17.67 6.38 21.58
N LYS A 234 -17.20 5.76 22.67
CA LYS A 234 -17.85 4.63 23.34
C LYS A 234 -17.85 4.90 24.82
N ASN A 235 -19.02 4.82 25.46
CA ASN A 235 -19.09 4.91 26.90
C ASN A 235 -18.46 3.65 27.51
N LEU A 236 -17.50 3.83 28.41
CA LEU A 236 -16.94 2.75 29.21
C LEU A 236 -17.77 2.55 30.47
N ASP A 237 -18.06 3.64 31.17
CA ASP A 237 -18.94 3.72 32.35
C ASP A 237 -19.53 5.14 32.48
N GLU A 238 -20.09 5.48 33.65
CA GLU A 238 -20.68 6.80 33.91
C GLU A 238 -19.62 7.92 33.93
N ASN A 239 -18.39 7.60 34.31
CA ASN A 239 -17.30 8.58 34.52
C ASN A 239 -16.29 8.64 33.37
N PHE A 240 -16.24 7.63 32.50
CA PHE A 240 -15.24 7.52 31.46
C PHE A 240 -15.81 7.18 30.09
N ILE A 241 -15.23 7.79 29.07
CA ILE A 241 -15.49 7.49 27.66
C ILE A 241 -14.21 7.10 26.94
N GLU A 242 -14.29 6.13 26.06
CA GLU A 242 -13.24 5.81 25.09
C GLU A 242 -13.48 6.66 23.83
N LEU A 243 -12.47 7.40 23.43
CA LEU A 243 -12.45 8.20 22.20
C LEU A 243 -11.44 7.59 21.23
N THR A 244 -11.88 7.16 20.07
CA THR A 244 -11.00 6.81 18.96
C THR A 244 -11.03 7.94 17.93
N ALA A 245 -9.89 8.61 17.73
CA ALA A 245 -9.72 9.66 16.75
C ALA A 245 -8.78 9.21 15.62
N LYS A 246 -9.19 9.40 14.36
CA LYS A 246 -8.31 9.31 13.19
C LYS A 246 -7.87 10.72 12.82
N ILE A 247 -6.57 10.99 12.88
CA ILE A 247 -5.97 12.31 12.65
C ILE A 247 -4.91 12.26 11.55
N LEU A 248 -4.74 13.37 10.84
CA LEU A 248 -3.69 13.51 9.83
C LEU A 248 -2.41 14.09 10.47
N VAL A 249 -1.30 13.41 10.28
CA VAL A 249 -0.01 13.84 10.82
C VAL A 249 1.08 13.80 9.74
N LYS A 250 2.10 14.64 9.85
CA LYS A 250 3.20 14.70 8.90
C LYS A 250 4.18 13.53 9.08
N ASP A 251 4.49 13.19 10.33
CA ASP A 251 5.45 12.16 10.71
C ASP A 251 5.24 11.71 12.16
N ILE A 252 6.07 10.77 12.59
CA ILE A 252 6.05 10.25 13.98
C ILE A 252 6.34 11.36 15.01
N LYS A 253 7.21 12.33 14.71
CA LYS A 253 7.54 13.41 15.64
C LYS A 253 6.37 14.36 15.84
N HIS A 254 5.64 14.65 14.76
CA HIS A 254 4.41 15.44 14.83
C HIS A 254 3.34 14.72 15.67
N LEU A 255 3.19 13.41 15.49
CA LEU A 255 2.27 12.58 16.28
C LEU A 255 2.66 12.56 17.77
N GLU A 256 3.94 12.40 18.08
CA GLU A 256 4.45 12.41 19.45
C GLU A 256 4.22 13.77 20.15
N LEU A 257 4.40 14.88 19.43
CA LEU A 257 4.11 16.21 19.96
C LEU A 257 2.64 16.35 20.35
N ILE A 258 1.72 15.87 19.50
CA ILE A 258 0.28 15.87 19.78
C ILE A 258 -0.01 14.99 21.00
N ASN A 259 0.53 13.77 21.06
CA ASN A 259 0.35 12.85 22.18
C ASN A 259 0.83 13.45 23.50
N GLN A 260 2.00 14.09 23.53
CA GLN A 260 2.54 14.75 24.73
C GLN A 260 1.63 15.88 25.24
N LYS A 261 0.97 16.60 24.34
CA LYS A 261 0.04 17.66 24.72
C LYS A 261 -1.30 17.12 25.18
N LEU A 262 -1.78 16.03 24.55
CA LEU A 262 -3.01 15.35 24.95
C LEU A 262 -2.88 14.74 26.36
N ILE A 263 -1.77 14.05 26.67
CA ILE A 263 -1.53 13.46 28.01
C ILE A 263 -1.46 14.52 29.11
N LYS A 264 -1.02 15.74 28.80
CA LYS A 264 -0.99 16.85 29.77
C LYS A 264 -2.36 17.44 30.07
N ASN A 265 -3.36 17.12 29.27
CA ASN A 265 -4.73 17.56 29.53
C ASN A 265 -5.35 16.71 30.66
N LYS A 266 -5.98 17.35 31.62
CA LYS A 266 -6.57 16.71 32.82
C LYS A 266 -7.71 15.74 32.49
N THR A 267 -8.36 15.93 31.35
CA THR A 267 -9.48 15.06 30.92
C THR A 267 -8.98 13.76 30.27
N VAL A 268 -7.72 13.69 29.81
CA VAL A 268 -7.14 12.50 29.16
C VAL A 268 -6.45 11.62 30.22
N THR A 269 -6.96 10.42 30.45
CA THR A 269 -6.40 9.49 31.43
C THR A 269 -5.42 8.51 30.81
N SER A 270 -5.63 8.13 29.57
CA SER A 270 -4.71 7.29 28.80
C SER A 270 -4.79 7.61 27.32
N ILE A 271 -3.72 7.34 26.60
CA ILE A 271 -3.64 7.47 25.16
C ILE A 271 -2.82 6.32 24.59
N GLU A 272 -3.34 5.67 23.59
CA GLU A 272 -2.68 4.58 22.89
C GLU A 272 -2.82 4.77 21.38
N ARG A 273 -1.78 4.42 20.66
CA ARG A 273 -1.84 4.33 19.22
C ARG A 273 -2.36 2.95 18.84
N LYS A 274 -3.50 2.92 18.13
CA LYS A 274 -4.21 1.68 17.81
C LYS A 274 -3.31 0.68 17.09
N LEU A 275 -3.28 -0.54 17.64
CA LEU A 275 -2.81 -1.78 17.04
C LEU A 275 -4.00 -2.75 17.09
N THR A 276 -4.51 -3.19 15.95
CA THR A 276 -5.58 -4.22 15.90
C THR A 276 -5.09 -5.46 15.21
#